data_b8949cd89a25333d31fbbad7b1a5ca74
#
_entry.id   b8949cd89a25333d31fbbad7b1a5ca74
#
_cell.length_a   1.000
_cell.length_b   1.000
_cell.length_c   1.000
_cell.angle_alpha   90.00
_cell.angle_beta   90.00
_cell.angle_gamma   90.00
#
_symmetry.space_group_name_H-M   'P 1'
#
loop_
_entity.id
_entity.type
_entity.pdbx_description
1 polymer ?
#
loop_
_entity_poly.entity_id
_entity_poly.type
_entity_poly.pdbx_seq_one_letter_code
_entity_poly.pdbx_strand_id
1 'polypeptide(L)'
;MPNLASWHPQIVHFAIALLCVGVLFRWISLTGRAAFTGPAAAVLLLVGTGAAVLAVKSGTDAHGPVERVPGAREAVIEHEDWGKRTRNLFLAVAALEILALGLARRSARVAKGLTVASALVGLAGGFALYEAGEHGGELVYAYAGGVGIRYGDTTDVNRLLLAGLYHSAQQARTLHDSARAAELFGELARRFPDDTTVRFLAIESLIRDQNDGRAALAALARLSVPPDNQRLRLRYGFLKVDAFLAAGRPDSARATLEQLARDFPDVQRIKDRLAQIE
;
A
#
# COMPACT_ATOMS: atom_id res chain seq x y z
N MET A 1 18.70 -10.81 -22.81
CA MET A 1 18.40 -11.24 -21.44
C MET A 1 16.89 -11.37 -21.31
N PRO A 2 16.35 -12.27 -20.47
CA PRO A 2 14.91 -12.37 -20.27
C PRO A 2 14.35 -11.07 -19.70
N ASN A 3 13.07 -10.79 -19.97
CA ASN A 3 12.36 -9.65 -19.38
C ASN A 3 12.08 -9.93 -17.90
N LEU A 4 12.55 -9.06 -17.02
CA LEU A 4 12.44 -9.18 -15.57
C LEU A 4 11.42 -8.22 -14.96
N ALA A 5 10.63 -7.49 -15.76
CA ALA A 5 9.69 -6.49 -15.28
C ALA A 5 8.74 -7.02 -14.17
N SER A 6 8.15 -8.21 -14.37
CA SER A 6 7.24 -8.82 -13.40
C SER A 6 7.90 -9.22 -12.07
N TRP A 7 9.23 -9.37 -12.06
CA TRP A 7 10.01 -9.69 -10.86
C TRP A 7 10.57 -8.45 -10.16
N HIS A 8 10.39 -7.27 -10.76
CA HIS A 8 10.95 -6.03 -10.21
C HIS A 8 10.61 -5.81 -8.73
N PRO A 9 9.36 -5.95 -8.27
CA PRO A 9 9.03 -5.74 -6.86
C PRO A 9 9.80 -6.67 -5.92
N GLN A 10 9.91 -7.97 -6.24
CA GLN A 10 10.62 -8.95 -5.42
C GLN A 10 12.12 -8.65 -5.36
N ILE A 11 12.72 -8.34 -6.51
CA ILE A 11 14.15 -8.01 -6.60
C ILE A 11 14.46 -6.76 -5.78
N VAL A 12 13.63 -5.72 -5.86
CA VAL A 12 13.79 -4.47 -5.10
C VAL A 12 13.71 -4.71 -3.60
N HIS A 13 12.70 -5.45 -3.11
CA HIS A 13 12.59 -5.76 -1.69
C HIS A 13 13.81 -6.52 -1.16
N PHE A 14 14.33 -7.45 -1.96
CA PHE A 14 15.53 -8.20 -1.61
C PHE A 14 16.77 -7.29 -1.55
N ALA A 15 16.94 -6.40 -2.52
CA ALA A 15 18.02 -5.43 -2.53
C ALA A 15 17.96 -4.50 -1.30
N ILE A 16 16.79 -3.93 -1.00
CA ILE A 16 16.58 -3.04 0.15
C ILE A 16 16.98 -3.74 1.45
N ALA A 17 16.46 -4.96 1.69
CA ALA A 17 16.72 -5.69 2.92
C ALA A 17 18.23 -5.95 3.12
N LEU A 18 18.91 -6.46 2.09
CA LEU A 18 20.33 -6.79 2.17
C LEU A 18 21.21 -5.56 2.36
N LEU A 19 20.94 -4.48 1.62
CA LEU A 19 21.73 -3.26 1.67
C LEU A 19 21.53 -2.51 2.99
N CYS A 20 20.31 -2.35 3.48
CA CYS A 20 20.04 -1.69 4.75
C CYS A 20 20.69 -2.43 5.91
N VAL A 21 20.52 -3.76 6.01
CA VAL A 21 21.13 -4.57 7.07
C VAL A 21 22.66 -4.60 6.91
N GLY A 22 23.15 -4.66 5.67
CA GLY A 22 24.57 -4.63 5.36
C GLY A 22 25.24 -3.33 5.83
N VAL A 23 24.66 -2.17 5.55
CA VAL A 23 25.14 -0.86 6.02
C VAL A 23 25.09 -0.80 7.55
N LEU A 24 23.99 -1.20 8.17
CA LEU A 24 23.86 -1.23 9.63
C LEU A 24 24.96 -2.09 10.25
N PHE A 25 25.17 -3.30 9.75
CA PHE A 25 26.21 -4.21 10.26
C PHE A 25 27.62 -3.65 10.01
N ARG A 26 27.83 -2.94 8.91
CA ARG A 26 29.11 -2.28 8.65
C ARG A 26 29.42 -1.23 9.72
N TRP A 27 28.44 -0.42 10.11
CA TRP A 27 28.60 0.56 11.19
C TRP A 27 28.83 -0.10 12.54
N ILE A 28 28.06 -1.14 12.88
CA ILE A 28 28.26 -1.90 14.13
C ILE A 28 29.66 -2.50 14.16
N SER A 29 30.18 -3.02 13.05
CA SER A 29 31.50 -3.63 12.97
C SER A 29 32.63 -2.66 13.32
N LEU A 30 32.48 -1.38 13.04
CA LEU A 30 33.45 -0.34 13.36
C LEU A 30 33.62 -0.13 14.88
N THR A 31 32.59 -0.47 15.68
CA THR A 31 32.65 -0.38 17.15
C THR A 31 33.48 -1.48 17.79
N GLY A 32 33.77 -2.57 17.06
CA GLY A 32 34.48 -3.77 17.58
C GLY A 32 33.68 -4.61 18.57
N ARG A 33 32.42 -4.24 18.92
CA ARG A 33 31.62 -4.93 19.95
C ARG A 33 31.02 -6.25 19.50
N ALA A 34 30.79 -6.45 18.19
CA ALA A 34 30.14 -7.62 17.62
C ALA A 34 30.98 -8.16 16.46
N ALA A 35 31.89 -9.09 16.72
CA ALA A 35 32.89 -9.58 15.75
C ALA A 35 32.24 -10.16 14.47
N PHE A 36 31.06 -10.79 14.58
CA PHE A 36 30.35 -11.38 13.43
C PHE A 36 29.83 -10.36 12.43
N THR A 37 29.59 -9.11 12.84
CA THR A 37 29.00 -8.09 11.98
C THR A 37 29.90 -7.65 10.83
N GLY A 38 31.21 -7.73 10.99
CA GLY A 38 32.18 -7.43 9.94
C GLY A 38 32.05 -8.34 8.71
N PRO A 39 32.25 -9.66 8.86
CA PRO A 39 32.06 -10.63 7.78
C PRO A 39 30.63 -10.62 7.22
N ALA A 40 29.62 -10.55 8.09
CA ALA A 40 28.23 -10.51 7.67
C ALA A 40 27.93 -9.28 6.80
N ALA A 41 28.42 -8.08 7.19
CA ALA A 41 28.26 -6.86 6.40
C ALA A 41 28.86 -7.01 4.99
N ALA A 42 30.07 -7.57 4.88
CA ALA A 42 30.71 -7.77 3.58
C ALA A 42 29.86 -8.65 2.66
N VAL A 43 29.34 -9.77 3.16
CA VAL A 43 28.47 -10.67 2.37
C VAL A 43 27.18 -9.96 1.97
N LEU A 44 26.50 -9.30 2.93
CA LEU A 44 25.23 -8.61 2.67
C LEU A 44 25.39 -7.47 1.66
N LEU A 45 26.46 -6.67 1.79
CA LEU A 45 26.74 -5.57 0.88
C LEU A 45 27.09 -6.05 -0.54
N LEU A 46 27.88 -7.11 -0.66
CA LEU A 46 28.24 -7.67 -1.97
C LEU A 46 27.03 -8.29 -2.68
N VAL A 47 26.27 -9.14 -1.98
CA VAL A 47 25.06 -9.78 -2.54
C VAL A 47 23.97 -8.73 -2.80
N GLY A 48 23.78 -7.78 -1.87
CA GLY A 48 22.86 -6.67 -2.02
C GLY A 48 23.18 -5.77 -3.22
N THR A 49 24.47 -5.52 -3.49
CA THR A 49 24.92 -4.79 -4.68
C THR A 49 24.55 -5.55 -5.95
N GLY A 50 24.74 -6.87 -5.99
CA GLY A 50 24.28 -7.71 -7.10
C GLY A 50 22.76 -7.60 -7.30
N ALA A 51 21.99 -7.63 -6.22
CA ALA A 51 20.54 -7.43 -6.25
C ALA A 51 20.17 -6.02 -6.76
N ALA A 52 20.91 -4.96 -6.39
CA ALA A 52 20.68 -3.60 -6.89
C ALA A 52 20.93 -3.47 -8.40
N VAL A 53 21.95 -4.16 -8.93
CA VAL A 53 22.18 -4.24 -10.39
C VAL A 53 20.99 -4.90 -11.08
N LEU A 54 20.47 -6.00 -10.54
CA LEU A 54 19.29 -6.67 -11.07
C LEU A 54 18.03 -5.81 -10.92
N ALA A 55 17.90 -5.04 -9.83
CA ALA A 55 16.79 -4.12 -9.64
C ALA A 55 16.74 -3.04 -10.72
N VAL A 56 17.87 -2.41 -11.03
CA VAL A 56 17.95 -1.43 -12.15
C VAL A 56 17.61 -2.09 -13.48
N LYS A 57 18.11 -3.31 -13.74
CA LYS A 57 17.77 -4.03 -14.99
C LYS A 57 16.28 -4.32 -15.09
N SER A 58 15.67 -4.84 -14.03
CA SER A 58 14.24 -5.15 -14.01
C SER A 58 13.38 -3.90 -14.07
N GLY A 59 13.82 -2.78 -13.48
CA GLY A 59 13.17 -1.47 -13.58
C GLY A 59 13.20 -0.93 -15.01
N THR A 60 14.35 -1.04 -15.70
CA THR A 60 14.45 -0.67 -17.14
C THR A 60 13.50 -1.51 -18.00
N ASP A 61 13.33 -2.80 -17.69
CA ASP A 61 12.38 -3.65 -18.41
C ASP A 61 10.90 -3.24 -18.15
N ALA A 62 10.62 -2.68 -16.96
CA ALA A 62 9.31 -2.22 -16.56
C ALA A 62 8.96 -0.79 -17.02
N HIS A 63 9.98 0.00 -17.43
CA HIS A 63 9.87 1.43 -17.74
C HIS A 63 8.76 1.72 -18.77
N GLY A 64 8.82 1.10 -19.96
CA GLY A 64 7.94 1.43 -21.07
C GLY A 64 6.43 1.30 -20.78
N PRO A 65 5.94 0.22 -20.16
CA PRO A 65 4.54 0.11 -19.78
C PRO A 65 4.07 1.17 -18.82
N VAL A 66 4.90 1.56 -17.84
CA VAL A 66 4.54 2.53 -16.80
C VAL A 66 4.61 3.97 -17.33
N GLU A 67 5.62 4.30 -18.14
CA GLU A 67 5.78 5.63 -18.76
C GLU A 67 4.58 6.05 -19.62
N ARG A 68 3.84 5.08 -20.20
CA ARG A 68 2.65 5.35 -21.03
C ARG A 68 1.43 5.79 -20.24
N VAL A 69 1.44 5.63 -18.92
CA VAL A 69 0.36 6.14 -18.07
C VAL A 69 0.40 7.67 -18.12
N PRO A 70 -0.72 8.35 -18.44
CA PRO A 70 -0.75 9.80 -18.50
C PRO A 70 -0.23 10.46 -17.23
N GLY A 71 0.78 11.33 -17.36
CA GLY A 71 1.41 12.03 -16.24
C GLY A 71 2.55 11.27 -15.54
N ALA A 72 2.75 9.97 -15.79
CA ALA A 72 3.75 9.17 -15.09
C ALA A 72 5.20 9.38 -15.55
N ARG A 73 5.44 9.94 -16.73
CA ARG A 73 6.76 9.97 -17.37
C ARG A 73 7.84 10.58 -16.48
N GLU A 74 7.56 11.73 -15.88
CA GLU A 74 8.52 12.45 -15.04
C GLU A 74 8.89 11.64 -13.80
N ALA A 75 7.87 11.09 -13.12
CA ALA A 75 8.07 10.23 -11.95
C ALA A 75 8.86 8.94 -12.30
N VAL A 76 8.66 8.37 -13.49
CA VAL A 76 9.43 7.19 -13.95
C VAL A 76 10.90 7.54 -14.14
N ILE A 77 11.21 8.68 -14.76
CA ILE A 77 12.59 9.14 -14.98
C ILE A 77 13.27 9.40 -13.63
N GLU A 78 12.60 10.06 -12.71
CA GLU A 78 13.14 10.40 -11.40
C GLU A 78 13.42 9.13 -10.56
N HIS A 79 12.49 8.18 -10.54
CA HIS A 79 12.71 6.87 -9.92
C HIS A 79 13.90 6.12 -10.55
N GLU A 80 14.01 6.12 -11.87
CA GLU A 80 15.12 5.47 -12.58
C GLU A 80 16.47 6.10 -12.21
N ASP A 81 16.53 7.43 -12.13
CA ASP A 81 17.75 8.16 -11.81
C ASP A 81 18.20 7.87 -10.36
N TRP A 82 17.30 7.85 -9.39
CA TRP A 82 17.61 7.45 -8.03
C TRP A 82 18.03 5.98 -7.94
N GLY A 83 17.40 5.10 -8.69
CA GLY A 83 17.80 3.69 -8.80
C GLY A 83 19.24 3.53 -9.34
N LYS A 84 19.61 4.28 -10.38
CA LYS A 84 20.97 4.30 -10.95
C LYS A 84 22.00 4.86 -9.97
N ARG A 85 21.68 5.94 -9.25
CA ARG A 85 22.54 6.52 -8.21
C ARG A 85 22.77 5.50 -7.09
N THR A 86 21.73 4.85 -6.60
CA THR A 86 21.80 3.78 -5.60
C THR A 86 22.74 2.67 -6.06
N ARG A 87 22.53 2.10 -7.25
CA ARG A 87 23.39 1.08 -7.82
C ARG A 87 24.85 1.52 -7.87
N ASN A 88 25.14 2.73 -8.35
CA ASN A 88 26.50 3.21 -8.52
C ASN A 88 27.22 3.40 -7.17
N LEU A 89 26.53 3.91 -6.15
CA LEU A 89 27.07 4.05 -4.82
C LEU A 89 27.37 2.68 -4.19
N PHE A 90 26.48 1.71 -4.34
CA PHE A 90 26.75 0.36 -3.82
C PHE A 90 27.76 -0.42 -4.63
N LEU A 91 27.94 -0.15 -5.91
CA LEU A 91 29.11 -0.66 -6.67
C LEU A 91 30.42 -0.13 -6.09
N ALA A 92 30.48 1.14 -5.71
CA ALA A 92 31.63 1.70 -5.01
C ALA A 92 31.85 1.04 -3.63
N VAL A 93 30.76 0.83 -2.86
CA VAL A 93 30.81 0.07 -1.60
C VAL A 93 31.37 -1.33 -1.83
N ALA A 94 30.87 -2.07 -2.81
CA ALA A 94 31.34 -3.42 -3.12
C ALA A 94 32.84 -3.43 -3.49
N ALA A 95 33.31 -2.47 -4.28
CA ALA A 95 34.73 -2.33 -4.60
C ALA A 95 35.57 -2.08 -3.34
N LEU A 96 35.13 -1.18 -2.43
CA LEU A 96 35.82 -0.92 -1.16
C LEU A 96 35.86 -2.17 -0.27
N GLU A 97 34.75 -2.94 -0.20
CA GLU A 97 34.69 -4.20 0.57
C GLU A 97 35.68 -5.24 0.01
N ILE A 98 35.69 -5.43 -1.31
CA ILE A 98 36.61 -6.38 -1.97
C ILE A 98 38.06 -5.99 -1.71
N LEU A 99 38.39 -4.70 -1.86
CA LEU A 99 39.71 -4.18 -1.59
C LEU A 99 40.11 -4.34 -0.11
N ALA A 100 39.21 -4.06 0.83
CA ALA A 100 39.43 -4.23 2.26
C ALA A 100 39.75 -5.70 2.60
N LEU A 101 38.96 -6.65 2.06
CA LEU A 101 39.19 -8.09 2.25
C LEU A 101 40.55 -8.54 1.65
N GLY A 102 40.87 -8.08 0.44
CA GLY A 102 42.11 -8.44 -0.25
C GLY A 102 43.38 -7.91 0.44
N LEU A 103 43.30 -6.72 1.06
CA LEU A 103 44.41 -6.06 1.71
C LEU A 103 44.48 -6.35 3.22
N ALA A 104 43.51 -7.01 3.82
CA ALA A 104 43.45 -7.27 5.25
C ALA A 104 44.70 -7.97 5.80
N ARG A 105 45.27 -8.93 5.04
CA ARG A 105 46.49 -9.67 5.39
C ARG A 105 47.78 -8.88 5.16
N ARG A 106 47.76 -7.84 4.26
CA ARG A 106 48.96 -7.05 3.93
C ARG A 106 49.10 -5.80 4.79
N SER A 107 47.97 -5.12 5.08
CA SER A 107 47.96 -3.90 5.87
C SER A 107 46.59 -3.73 6.56
N ALA A 108 46.53 -4.06 7.84
CA ALA A 108 45.34 -3.89 8.67
C ALA A 108 44.86 -2.41 8.73
N ARG A 109 45.82 -1.45 8.68
CA ARG A 109 45.49 -0.02 8.69
C ARG A 109 44.77 0.39 7.43
N VAL A 110 45.25 -0.02 6.26
CA VAL A 110 44.61 0.27 4.98
C VAL A 110 43.22 -0.41 4.88
N ALA A 111 43.14 -1.67 5.24
CA ALA A 111 41.88 -2.40 5.29
C ALA A 111 40.86 -1.71 6.19
N LYS A 112 41.23 -1.25 7.37
CA LYS A 112 40.36 -0.48 8.27
C LYS A 112 39.90 0.85 7.63
N GLY A 113 40.79 1.58 6.98
CA GLY A 113 40.46 2.81 6.23
C GLY A 113 39.42 2.57 5.14
N LEU A 114 39.61 1.49 4.35
CA LEU A 114 38.64 1.09 3.30
C LEU A 114 37.27 0.70 3.90
N THR A 115 37.29 0.00 5.05
CA THR A 115 36.03 -0.35 5.74
C THR A 115 35.29 0.89 6.24
N VAL A 116 36.00 1.91 6.75
CA VAL A 116 35.40 3.20 7.13
C VAL A 116 34.85 3.92 5.91
N ALA A 117 35.60 3.96 4.81
CA ALA A 117 35.13 4.55 3.56
C ALA A 117 33.87 3.84 3.04
N SER A 118 33.84 2.50 3.08
CA SER A 118 32.67 1.70 2.75
C SER A 118 31.44 2.08 3.61
N ALA A 119 31.63 2.27 4.92
CA ALA A 119 30.56 2.69 5.81
C ALA A 119 30.00 4.07 5.44
N LEU A 120 30.87 5.03 5.12
CA LEU A 120 30.45 6.40 4.75
C LEU A 120 29.72 6.44 3.39
N VAL A 121 30.29 5.77 2.37
CA VAL A 121 29.64 5.63 1.06
C VAL A 121 28.34 4.85 1.18
N GLY A 122 28.31 3.84 2.06
CA GLY A 122 27.11 3.07 2.37
C GLY A 122 25.96 3.91 2.94
N LEU A 123 26.25 4.93 3.77
CA LEU A 123 25.21 5.90 4.22
C LEU A 123 24.65 6.71 3.06
N ALA A 124 25.52 7.22 2.18
CA ALA A 124 25.05 7.94 0.99
C ALA A 124 24.25 7.02 0.07
N GLY A 125 24.66 5.76 -0.07
CA GLY A 125 23.92 4.73 -0.77
C GLY A 125 22.57 4.42 -0.15
N GLY A 126 22.50 4.39 1.19
CA GLY A 126 21.24 4.22 1.95
C GLY A 126 20.26 5.37 1.75
N PHE A 127 20.76 6.60 1.71
CA PHE A 127 19.93 7.77 1.36
C PHE A 127 19.39 7.67 -0.07
N ALA A 128 20.24 7.37 -1.05
CA ALA A 128 19.80 7.19 -2.43
C ALA A 128 18.80 6.04 -2.58
N LEU A 129 18.95 4.97 -1.80
CA LEU A 129 18.02 3.85 -1.75
C LEU A 129 16.65 4.25 -1.18
N TYR A 130 16.64 5.13 -0.16
CA TYR A 130 15.42 5.68 0.40
C TYR A 130 14.67 6.52 -0.66
N GLU A 131 15.36 7.45 -1.33
CA GLU A 131 14.77 8.25 -2.40
C GLU A 131 14.23 7.39 -3.55
N ALA A 132 15.00 6.37 -3.98
CA ALA A 132 14.50 5.41 -4.97
C ALA A 132 13.23 4.68 -4.49
N GLY A 133 13.13 4.37 -3.19
CA GLY A 133 11.95 3.76 -2.59
C GLY A 133 10.73 4.69 -2.60
N GLU A 134 10.89 5.96 -2.22
CA GLU A 134 9.82 6.97 -2.23
C GLU A 134 9.27 7.19 -3.65
N HIS A 135 10.13 7.45 -4.63
CA HIS A 135 9.70 7.63 -6.02
C HIS A 135 9.12 6.36 -6.63
N GLY A 136 9.61 5.17 -6.23
CA GLY A 136 9.00 3.90 -6.62
C GLY A 136 7.61 3.69 -6.01
N GLY A 137 7.42 4.13 -4.77
CA GLY A 137 6.13 4.16 -4.08
C GLY A 137 5.14 5.05 -4.83
N GLU A 138 5.53 6.25 -5.24
CA GLU A 138 4.71 7.16 -6.03
C GLU A 138 4.20 6.51 -7.31
N LEU A 139 5.06 5.82 -8.06
CA LEU A 139 4.67 5.10 -9.28
C LEU A 139 3.61 4.04 -9.02
N VAL A 140 3.68 3.35 -7.89
CA VAL A 140 2.70 2.31 -7.52
C VAL A 140 1.38 2.94 -7.07
N TYR A 141 1.43 3.95 -6.20
CA TYR A 141 0.24 4.52 -5.54
C TYR A 141 -0.47 5.57 -6.39
N ALA A 142 0.28 6.46 -7.05
CA ALA A 142 -0.31 7.55 -7.84
C ALA A 142 -0.59 7.16 -9.29
N TYR A 143 0.27 6.33 -9.89
CA TYR A 143 0.20 6.01 -11.32
C TYR A 143 -0.16 4.55 -11.63
N ALA A 144 -0.45 3.74 -10.61
CA ALA A 144 -0.81 2.33 -10.77
C ALA A 144 0.21 1.51 -11.58
N GLY A 145 1.50 1.84 -11.47
CA GLY A 145 2.60 1.24 -12.25
C GLY A 145 2.65 -0.29 -12.17
N GLY A 146 2.22 -0.86 -11.04
CA GLY A 146 2.14 -2.31 -10.87
C GLY A 146 1.24 -3.02 -11.90
N VAL A 147 0.15 -2.37 -12.32
CA VAL A 147 -0.75 -2.91 -13.37
C VAL A 147 -0.09 -2.89 -14.73
N GLY A 148 0.63 -1.82 -15.07
CA GLY A 148 1.41 -1.74 -16.31
C GLY A 148 2.44 -2.86 -16.42
N ILE A 149 3.15 -3.17 -15.33
CA ILE A 149 4.11 -4.27 -15.25
C ILE A 149 3.45 -5.64 -15.46
N ARG A 150 2.20 -5.82 -15.01
CA ARG A 150 1.41 -7.05 -15.16
C ARG A 150 0.59 -7.09 -16.46
N TYR A 151 0.93 -6.27 -17.43
CA TYR A 151 0.29 -6.20 -18.74
C TYR A 151 -1.20 -5.85 -18.72
N GLY A 152 -1.66 -5.12 -17.70
CA GLY A 152 -3.01 -4.60 -17.62
C GLY A 152 -4.08 -5.69 -17.42
N ASP A 153 -3.83 -6.65 -16.52
CA ASP A 153 -4.82 -7.66 -16.15
C ASP A 153 -6.15 -6.98 -15.79
N THR A 154 -7.23 -7.43 -16.45
CA THR A 154 -8.57 -6.82 -16.31
C THR A 154 -9.08 -6.85 -14.88
N THR A 155 -8.72 -7.87 -14.11
CA THR A 155 -9.10 -7.99 -12.70
C THR A 155 -8.41 -6.91 -11.87
N ASP A 156 -7.13 -6.67 -12.10
CA ASP A 156 -6.37 -5.63 -11.41
C ASP A 156 -6.86 -4.24 -11.81
N VAL A 157 -7.14 -3.99 -13.09
CA VAL A 157 -7.73 -2.73 -13.58
C VAL A 157 -9.06 -2.45 -12.90
N ASN A 158 -9.96 -3.43 -12.83
CA ASN A 158 -11.25 -3.28 -12.18
C ASN A 158 -11.12 -3.02 -10.67
N ARG A 159 -10.18 -3.68 -9.98
CA ARG A 159 -9.91 -3.43 -8.56
C ARG A 159 -9.38 -2.01 -8.31
N LEU A 160 -8.50 -1.52 -9.17
CA LEU A 160 -8.01 -0.14 -9.09
C LEU A 160 -9.11 0.88 -9.32
N LEU A 161 -9.97 0.64 -10.31
CA LEU A 161 -11.12 1.52 -10.58
C LEU A 161 -12.07 1.57 -9.39
N LEU A 162 -12.38 0.41 -8.80
CA LEU A 162 -13.20 0.31 -7.58
C LEU A 162 -12.54 1.08 -6.43
N ALA A 163 -11.25 0.86 -6.19
CA ALA A 163 -10.50 1.54 -5.14
C ALA A 163 -10.44 3.07 -5.38
N GLY A 164 -10.15 3.50 -6.61
CA GLY A 164 -10.10 4.92 -6.97
C GLY A 164 -11.43 5.64 -6.74
N LEU A 165 -12.54 5.07 -7.20
CA LEU A 165 -13.88 5.62 -6.96
C LEU A 165 -14.23 5.66 -5.47
N TYR A 166 -13.91 4.58 -4.72
CA TYR A 166 -14.12 4.52 -3.28
C TYR A 166 -13.36 5.63 -2.54
N HIS A 167 -12.05 5.76 -2.80
CA HIS A 167 -11.24 6.80 -2.15
C HIS A 167 -11.66 8.21 -2.54
N SER A 168 -12.02 8.44 -3.80
CA SER A 168 -12.55 9.74 -4.26
C SER A 168 -13.86 10.10 -3.56
N ALA A 169 -14.76 9.12 -3.37
CA ALA A 169 -16.01 9.31 -2.64
C ALA A 169 -15.77 9.63 -1.15
N GLN A 170 -14.82 8.93 -0.52
CA GLN A 170 -14.45 9.22 0.87
C GLN A 170 -13.79 10.60 1.03
N GLN A 171 -12.95 11.01 0.07
CA GLN A 171 -12.38 12.35 0.05
C GLN A 171 -13.46 13.43 -0.08
N ALA A 172 -14.46 13.24 -0.97
CA ALA A 172 -15.60 14.14 -1.09
C ALA A 172 -16.35 14.28 0.24
N ARG A 173 -16.58 13.18 0.98
CA ARG A 173 -17.15 13.22 2.34
C ARG A 173 -16.29 14.02 3.31
N THR A 174 -14.97 13.84 3.28
CA THR A 174 -14.03 14.59 4.13
C THR A 174 -14.07 16.09 3.85
N LEU A 175 -14.30 16.46 2.59
CA LEU A 175 -14.45 17.84 2.14
C LEU A 175 -15.90 18.38 2.30
N HIS A 176 -16.80 17.59 2.92
CA HIS A 176 -18.21 17.90 3.10
C HIS A 176 -19.00 18.13 1.78
N ASP A 177 -18.49 17.57 0.65
CA ASP A 177 -19.17 17.56 -0.64
C ASP A 177 -20.03 16.31 -0.77
N SER A 178 -21.21 16.35 -0.14
CA SER A 178 -22.15 15.22 -0.13
C SER A 178 -22.70 14.92 -1.53
N ALA A 179 -22.86 15.93 -2.38
CA ALA A 179 -23.35 15.74 -3.74
C ALA A 179 -22.35 14.93 -4.58
N ARG A 180 -21.08 15.29 -4.50
CA ARG A 180 -20.00 14.56 -5.17
C ARG A 180 -19.80 13.15 -4.61
N ALA A 181 -19.91 12.98 -3.30
CA ALA A 181 -19.85 11.67 -2.65
C ALA A 181 -20.98 10.75 -3.17
N ALA A 182 -22.21 11.26 -3.21
CA ALA A 182 -23.37 10.53 -3.72
C ALA A 182 -23.22 10.12 -5.20
N GLU A 183 -22.72 11.02 -6.05
CA GLU A 183 -22.41 10.72 -7.44
C GLU A 183 -21.42 9.56 -7.60
N LEU A 184 -20.30 9.62 -6.87
CA LEU A 184 -19.23 8.63 -6.94
C LEU A 184 -19.65 7.25 -6.38
N PHE A 185 -20.40 7.20 -5.27
CA PHE A 185 -20.98 5.94 -4.80
C PHE A 185 -22.04 5.39 -5.74
N GLY A 186 -22.81 6.25 -6.42
CA GLY A 186 -23.72 5.86 -7.46
C GLY A 186 -22.98 5.27 -8.68
N GLU A 187 -21.86 5.84 -9.08
CA GLU A 187 -21.02 5.27 -10.14
C GLU A 187 -20.43 3.91 -9.75
N LEU A 188 -19.94 3.78 -8.52
CA LEU A 188 -19.49 2.48 -7.97
C LEU A 188 -20.57 1.43 -8.11
N ALA A 189 -21.79 1.74 -7.68
CA ALA A 189 -22.92 0.80 -7.73
C ALA A 189 -23.30 0.39 -9.17
N ARG A 190 -23.20 1.30 -10.12
CA ARG A 190 -23.46 1.00 -11.54
C ARG A 190 -22.38 0.11 -12.16
N ARG A 191 -21.10 0.31 -11.78
CA ARG A 191 -19.98 -0.44 -12.35
C ARG A 191 -19.77 -1.81 -11.71
N PHE A 192 -20.09 -1.94 -10.42
CA PHE A 192 -19.89 -3.15 -9.62
C PHE A 192 -21.18 -3.59 -8.92
N PRO A 193 -22.26 -3.88 -9.70
CA PRO A 193 -23.59 -4.15 -9.14
C PRO A 193 -23.66 -5.45 -8.34
N ASP A 194 -22.74 -6.39 -8.60
CA ASP A 194 -22.73 -7.70 -7.93
C ASP A 194 -21.85 -7.72 -6.67
N ASP A 195 -21.06 -6.67 -6.44
CA ASP A 195 -20.25 -6.57 -5.22
C ASP A 195 -21.13 -6.19 -4.03
N THR A 196 -21.21 -7.11 -3.07
CA THR A 196 -22.03 -6.92 -1.86
C THR A 196 -21.60 -5.71 -1.05
N THR A 197 -20.28 -5.44 -0.97
CA THR A 197 -19.75 -4.29 -0.22
C THR A 197 -20.15 -2.99 -0.87
N VAL A 198 -20.09 -2.92 -2.21
CA VAL A 198 -20.50 -1.76 -2.98
C VAL A 198 -22.01 -1.50 -2.81
N ARG A 199 -22.84 -2.54 -2.81
CA ARG A 199 -24.29 -2.38 -2.53
C ARG A 199 -24.54 -1.75 -1.17
N PHE A 200 -23.82 -2.20 -0.13
CA PHE A 200 -23.92 -1.60 1.21
C PHE A 200 -23.44 -0.13 1.23
N LEU A 201 -22.35 0.19 0.53
CA LEU A 201 -21.86 1.57 0.41
C LEU A 201 -22.83 2.50 -0.30
N ALA A 202 -23.48 2.00 -1.37
CA ALA A 202 -24.50 2.76 -2.08
C ALA A 202 -25.71 3.08 -1.18
N ILE A 203 -26.17 2.10 -0.39
CA ILE A 203 -27.26 2.31 0.58
C ILE A 203 -26.83 3.28 1.68
N GLU A 204 -25.61 3.16 2.18
CA GLU A 204 -25.06 4.11 3.14
C GLU A 204 -25.02 5.54 2.59
N SER A 205 -24.70 5.68 1.29
CA SER A 205 -24.67 6.97 0.61
C SER A 205 -26.07 7.60 0.48
N LEU A 206 -27.11 6.79 0.24
CA LEU A 206 -28.49 7.30 0.26
C LEU A 206 -28.84 7.93 1.62
N ILE A 207 -28.36 7.34 2.73
CA ILE A 207 -28.62 7.84 4.06
C ILE A 207 -27.78 9.08 4.38
N ARG A 208 -26.45 8.96 4.21
CA ARG A 208 -25.48 9.95 4.72
C ARG A 208 -25.30 11.15 3.81
N ASP A 209 -25.29 10.90 2.49
CA ASP A 209 -24.92 11.91 1.51
C ASP A 209 -26.14 12.55 0.86
N GLN A 210 -27.29 11.83 0.80
CA GLN A 210 -28.53 12.31 0.19
C GLN A 210 -29.68 12.52 1.20
N ASN A 211 -29.51 12.07 2.44
CA ASN A 211 -30.54 12.09 3.50
C ASN A 211 -31.88 11.45 3.06
N ASP A 212 -31.80 10.44 2.18
CA ASP A 212 -32.98 9.73 1.65
C ASP A 212 -33.16 8.36 2.30
N GLY A 213 -33.70 8.38 3.53
CA GLY A 213 -33.99 7.17 4.28
C GLY A 213 -35.03 6.27 3.59
N ARG A 214 -35.96 6.82 2.78
CA ARG A 214 -36.97 6.02 2.07
C ARG A 214 -36.35 5.21 0.94
N ALA A 215 -35.52 5.83 0.12
CA ALA A 215 -34.78 5.14 -0.92
C ALA A 215 -33.84 4.06 -0.33
N ALA A 216 -33.17 4.36 0.79
CA ALA A 216 -32.32 3.42 1.49
C ALA A 216 -33.09 2.18 1.99
N LEU A 217 -34.29 2.37 2.59
CA LEU A 217 -35.17 1.26 3.01
C LEU A 217 -35.60 0.39 1.81
N ALA A 218 -35.96 1.03 0.69
CA ALA A 218 -36.34 0.31 -0.53
C ALA A 218 -35.17 -0.49 -1.10
N ALA A 219 -33.95 0.06 -1.06
CA ALA A 219 -32.74 -0.63 -1.50
C ALA A 219 -32.36 -1.80 -0.57
N LEU A 220 -32.46 -1.60 0.76
CA LEU A 220 -32.25 -2.67 1.75
C LEU A 220 -33.22 -3.84 1.56
N ALA A 221 -34.49 -3.57 1.23
CA ALA A 221 -35.49 -4.63 1.00
C ALA A 221 -35.13 -5.56 -0.18
N ARG A 222 -34.31 -5.08 -1.13
CA ARG A 222 -33.83 -5.86 -2.28
C ARG A 222 -32.51 -6.56 -2.04
N LEU A 223 -31.88 -6.32 -0.88
CA LEU A 223 -30.57 -6.87 -0.56
C LEU A 223 -30.74 -8.24 0.12
N SER A 224 -30.21 -9.28 -0.49
CA SER A 224 -30.13 -10.60 0.13
C SER A 224 -28.90 -10.69 1.03
N VAL A 225 -29.09 -11.02 2.30
CA VAL A 225 -28.01 -11.23 3.27
C VAL A 225 -28.01 -12.68 3.69
N PRO A 226 -26.90 -13.43 3.52
CA PRO A 226 -26.82 -14.82 3.95
C PRO A 226 -27.06 -14.94 5.46
N PRO A 227 -27.91 -15.91 5.90
CA PRO A 227 -28.30 -16.06 7.29
C PRO A 227 -27.14 -16.46 8.22
N ASP A 228 -26.14 -17.11 7.70
CA ASP A 228 -24.93 -17.57 8.38
C ASP A 228 -23.87 -16.47 8.52
N ASN A 229 -23.97 -15.38 7.77
CA ASN A 229 -23.02 -14.28 7.83
C ASN A 229 -23.41 -13.23 8.87
N GLN A 230 -23.03 -13.46 10.12
CA GLN A 230 -23.33 -12.57 11.26
C GLN A 230 -22.87 -11.12 11.02
N ARG A 231 -21.70 -10.93 10.40
CA ARG A 231 -21.16 -9.59 10.13
C ARG A 231 -22.04 -8.80 9.15
N LEU A 232 -22.47 -9.43 8.08
CA LEU A 232 -23.36 -8.78 7.11
C LEU A 232 -24.76 -8.54 7.69
N ARG A 233 -25.30 -9.47 8.47
CA ARG A 233 -26.58 -9.30 9.18
C ARG A 233 -26.54 -8.10 10.13
N LEU A 234 -25.48 -7.97 10.90
CA LEU A 234 -25.30 -6.86 11.82
C LEU A 234 -25.17 -5.53 11.06
N ARG A 235 -24.38 -5.49 9.97
CA ARG A 235 -24.26 -4.31 9.11
C ARG A 235 -25.59 -3.91 8.48
N TYR A 236 -26.33 -4.86 7.96
CA TYR A 236 -27.67 -4.66 7.42
C TYR A 236 -28.61 -4.06 8.46
N GLY A 237 -28.62 -4.63 9.68
CA GLY A 237 -29.46 -4.15 10.77
C GLY A 237 -29.16 -2.70 11.15
N PHE A 238 -27.87 -2.33 11.29
CA PHE A 238 -27.50 -0.95 11.59
C PHE A 238 -27.87 0.02 10.47
N LEU A 239 -27.65 -0.34 9.20
CA LEU A 239 -28.09 0.51 8.09
C LEU A 239 -29.60 0.67 8.05
N LYS A 240 -30.36 -0.39 8.39
CA LYS A 240 -31.82 -0.31 8.48
C LYS A 240 -32.29 0.65 9.59
N VAL A 241 -31.61 0.64 10.73
CA VAL A 241 -31.83 1.63 11.79
C VAL A 241 -31.56 3.04 11.30
N ASP A 242 -30.39 3.26 10.69
CA ASP A 242 -30.03 4.58 10.16
C ASP A 242 -31.00 5.07 9.08
N ALA A 243 -31.45 4.17 8.20
CA ALA A 243 -32.45 4.48 7.17
C ALA A 243 -33.82 4.82 7.78
N PHE A 244 -34.26 4.16 8.84
CA PHE A 244 -35.50 4.53 9.55
C PHE A 244 -35.38 5.91 10.21
N LEU A 245 -34.26 6.22 10.84
CA LEU A 245 -34.01 7.54 11.44
C LEU A 245 -34.04 8.63 10.38
N ALA A 246 -33.33 8.44 9.25
CA ALA A 246 -33.33 9.37 8.14
C ALA A 246 -34.72 9.51 7.46
N ALA A 247 -35.58 8.49 7.57
CA ALA A 247 -36.96 8.53 7.10
C ALA A 247 -37.95 9.14 8.12
N GLY A 248 -37.48 9.64 9.28
CA GLY A 248 -38.33 10.19 10.34
C GLY A 248 -39.18 9.14 11.08
N ARG A 249 -38.67 7.89 11.19
CA ARG A 249 -39.39 6.75 11.80
C ARG A 249 -38.64 6.19 13.01
N PRO A 250 -38.49 6.96 14.10
CA PRO A 250 -37.71 6.53 15.26
C PRO A 250 -38.24 5.26 15.93
N ASP A 251 -39.56 5.06 16.00
CA ASP A 251 -40.14 3.84 16.57
C ASP A 251 -39.74 2.59 15.82
N SER A 252 -39.67 2.66 14.48
CA SER A 252 -39.22 1.55 13.63
C SER A 252 -37.71 1.29 13.80
N ALA A 253 -36.93 2.34 13.99
CA ALA A 253 -35.50 2.25 14.29
C ALA A 253 -35.28 1.55 15.62
N ARG A 254 -36.00 1.95 16.68
CA ARG A 254 -35.97 1.33 18.00
C ARG A 254 -36.34 -0.16 17.95
N ALA A 255 -37.48 -0.50 17.34
CA ALA A 255 -37.89 -1.89 17.18
C ALA A 255 -36.86 -2.75 16.44
N THR A 256 -36.16 -2.16 15.46
CA THR A 256 -35.07 -2.83 14.75
C THR A 256 -33.86 -3.07 15.65
N LEU A 257 -33.47 -2.10 16.50
CA LEU A 257 -32.38 -2.26 17.47
C LEU A 257 -32.73 -3.30 18.54
N GLU A 258 -33.95 -3.32 19.01
CA GLU A 258 -34.42 -4.33 19.98
C GLU A 258 -34.36 -5.75 19.40
N GLN A 259 -34.70 -5.90 18.11
CA GLN A 259 -34.53 -7.17 17.43
C GLN A 259 -33.03 -7.55 17.29
N LEU A 260 -32.18 -6.60 16.92
CA LEU A 260 -30.74 -6.82 16.87
C LEU A 260 -30.15 -7.19 18.22
N ALA A 261 -30.64 -6.61 19.32
CA ALA A 261 -30.20 -6.95 20.68
C ALA A 261 -30.54 -8.38 21.07
N ARG A 262 -31.68 -8.91 20.60
CA ARG A 262 -32.04 -10.33 20.76
C ARG A 262 -31.16 -11.24 19.94
N ASP A 263 -30.88 -10.86 18.70
CA ASP A 263 -30.08 -11.68 17.77
C ASP A 263 -28.57 -11.64 18.09
N PHE A 264 -28.09 -10.55 18.68
CA PHE A 264 -26.69 -10.26 18.99
C PHE A 264 -26.50 -9.68 20.40
N PRO A 265 -26.75 -10.42 21.48
CA PRO A 265 -26.80 -9.91 22.86
C PRO A 265 -25.46 -9.37 23.37
N ASP A 266 -24.35 -9.84 22.81
CA ASP A 266 -22.98 -9.46 23.24
C ASP A 266 -22.45 -8.21 22.53
N VAL A 267 -23.19 -7.61 21.59
CA VAL A 267 -22.75 -6.43 20.84
C VAL A 267 -23.11 -5.15 21.60
N GLN A 268 -22.16 -4.59 22.35
CA GLN A 268 -22.35 -3.39 23.18
C GLN A 268 -22.87 -2.20 22.37
N ARG A 269 -22.41 -2.00 21.16
CA ARG A 269 -22.85 -0.91 20.26
C ARG A 269 -24.37 -0.87 20.03
N ILE A 270 -25.06 -2.00 20.09
CA ILE A 270 -26.54 -2.03 19.96
C ILE A 270 -27.18 -1.39 21.19
N LYS A 271 -26.70 -1.73 22.40
CA LYS A 271 -27.18 -1.20 23.65
C LYS A 271 -26.95 0.32 23.72
N ASP A 272 -25.76 0.77 23.32
CA ASP A 272 -25.43 2.19 23.32
C ASP A 272 -26.34 2.98 22.37
N ARG A 273 -26.67 2.40 21.20
CA ARG A 273 -27.60 3.06 20.27
C ARG A 273 -29.06 3.03 20.71
N LEU A 274 -29.50 2.01 21.43
CA LEU A 274 -30.83 1.99 22.02
C LEU A 274 -31.00 3.14 23.01
N ALA A 275 -30.00 3.36 23.88
CA ALA A 275 -30.00 4.44 24.85
C ALA A 275 -29.97 5.86 24.19
N GLN A 276 -29.54 5.98 22.94
CA GLN A 276 -29.52 7.27 22.23
C GLN A 276 -30.86 7.61 21.54
N ILE A 277 -31.79 6.64 21.40
CA ILE A 277 -33.10 6.84 20.76
C ILE A 277 -34.21 6.99 21.81
N GLU A 278 -33.86 6.82 23.10
CA GLU A 278 -34.75 7.14 24.20
C GLU A 278 -34.88 8.65 24.39
#